data_933a5efd178a781a7f89fb54970f968f
#
_entry.id   933a5efd178a781a7f89fb54970f968f
#
_cell.length_a   1.000
_cell.length_b   1.000
_cell.length_c   1.000
_cell.angle_alpha   90.00
_cell.angle_beta   90.00
_cell.angle_gamma   90.00
#
_symmetry.space_group_name_H-M   'P 1'
#
loop_
_entity.id
_entity.type
_entity.pdbx_description
1 polymer ?
#
loop_
_entity_poly.entity_id
_entity_poly.type
_entity_poly.pdbx_seq_one_letter_code
_entity_poly.pdbx_strand_id
1 'polypeptide(L)'
;IFLSAHPLDEWSFEFNEMCNITAAEPNQFETWKRPDARKSLAINTDESSEEEDVKPINPTDWIEQHENMIFRLGGIVTAAEDLKTAKGLPFGRYTIEDYTGSYQFTLFGEEYKQYSPLLKPNIYVMINCSIKQKGYYLKYFKHQALDEAEYTFAVQQVSLIQDTQKILQSITLQVPIEKIQPSLIDELAEAVSQNPGNTPLNLVIYDDTRQNLITFNASPVKMSHEFYHWLQMQRMDATLDFTVQI
;
A
#
# COMPACT_ATOMS: atom_id res chain seq x y z
N ILE A 1 23.60 -21.26 -8.61
CA ILE A 1 22.80 -20.10 -9.11
C ILE A 1 22.28 -19.44 -7.86
N PHE A 2 22.92 -18.36 -7.42
CA PHE A 2 22.37 -17.50 -6.36
C PHE A 2 21.21 -16.74 -7.01
N LEU A 3 19.98 -17.08 -6.64
CA LEU A 3 18.85 -16.20 -6.86
C LEU A 3 19.11 -14.99 -5.95
N SER A 4 19.53 -13.87 -6.53
CA SER A 4 19.58 -12.62 -5.79
C SER A 4 18.15 -12.30 -5.36
N ALA A 5 17.92 -12.14 -4.06
CA ALA A 5 16.67 -11.68 -3.51
C ALA A 5 16.28 -10.35 -4.21
N HIS A 6 14.99 -10.13 -4.45
CA HIS A 6 14.55 -8.86 -5.02
C HIS A 6 14.89 -7.73 -4.04
N PRO A 7 15.34 -6.55 -4.50
CA PRO A 7 15.71 -5.45 -3.61
C PRO A 7 14.62 -5.04 -2.61
N LEU A 8 13.35 -5.30 -2.96
CA LEU A 8 12.20 -5.00 -2.09
C LEU A 8 11.89 -6.09 -1.05
N ASP A 9 12.52 -7.27 -1.12
CA ASP A 9 12.19 -8.39 -0.22
C ASP A 9 12.49 -8.07 1.25
N GLU A 10 13.50 -7.23 1.52
CA GLU A 10 13.81 -6.74 2.85
C GLU A 10 12.64 -5.95 3.48
N TRP A 11 11.81 -5.34 2.64
CA TRP A 11 10.68 -4.47 3.03
C TRP A 11 9.32 -5.13 2.76
N SER A 12 9.29 -6.45 2.64
CA SER A 12 8.08 -7.21 2.29
C SER A 12 6.93 -6.97 3.26
N PHE A 13 7.21 -6.77 4.55
CA PHE A 13 6.18 -6.42 5.54
C PHE A 13 5.52 -5.08 5.21
N GLU A 14 6.31 -4.05 4.97
CA GLU A 14 5.82 -2.71 4.68
C GLU A 14 4.99 -2.68 3.39
N PHE A 15 5.44 -3.40 2.35
CA PHE A 15 4.71 -3.49 1.09
C PHE A 15 3.40 -4.27 1.21
N ASN A 16 3.41 -5.39 1.90
CA ASN A 16 2.23 -6.28 1.94
C ASN A 16 1.18 -5.84 2.96
N GLU A 17 1.61 -5.30 4.10
CA GLU A 17 0.68 -5.05 5.22
C GLU A 17 0.41 -3.55 5.46
N MET A 18 1.28 -2.66 4.98
CA MET A 18 1.11 -1.22 5.19
C MET A 18 0.70 -0.47 3.93
N CYS A 19 1.03 -0.96 2.73
CA CYS A 19 0.55 -0.39 1.47
C CYS A 19 -0.85 -0.92 1.14
N ASN A 20 -1.66 -0.09 0.49
CA ASN A 20 -3.01 -0.44 0.05
C ASN A 20 -3.26 -0.13 -1.42
N ILE A 21 -2.21 0.25 -2.15
CA ILE A 21 -2.19 0.44 -3.59
C ILE A 21 -0.79 0.09 -4.12
N THR A 22 -0.73 -0.47 -5.32
CA THR A 22 0.52 -0.81 -6.02
C THR A 22 0.93 0.26 -7.02
N ALA A 23 2.20 0.24 -7.49
CA ALA A 23 2.70 1.22 -8.44
C ALA A 23 2.03 1.13 -9.83
N ALA A 24 1.48 -0.02 -10.20
CA ALA A 24 0.74 -0.18 -11.46
C ALA A 24 -0.65 0.46 -11.44
N GLU A 25 -1.34 0.49 -10.29
CA GLU A 25 -2.74 0.91 -10.18
C GLU A 25 -2.99 2.40 -10.47
N PRO A 26 -2.15 3.37 -10.05
CA PRO A 26 -2.33 4.76 -10.42
C PRO A 26 -2.36 4.99 -11.94
N ASN A 27 -1.56 4.24 -12.69
CA ASN A 27 -1.54 4.32 -14.15
C ASN A 27 -2.86 3.83 -14.76
N GLN A 28 -3.45 2.77 -14.21
CA GLN A 28 -4.77 2.28 -14.62
C GLN A 28 -5.84 3.32 -14.33
N PHE A 29 -5.82 3.89 -13.12
CA PHE A 29 -6.72 4.96 -12.73
C PHE A 29 -6.59 6.18 -13.65
N GLU A 30 -5.40 6.57 -14.06
CA GLU A 30 -5.19 7.68 -15.01
C GLU A 30 -5.70 7.37 -16.43
N THR A 31 -5.76 6.12 -16.85
CA THR A 31 -6.34 5.73 -18.14
C THR A 31 -7.87 5.80 -18.16
N TRP A 32 -8.54 5.67 -17.04
CA TRP A 32 -10.00 5.80 -16.94
C TRP A 32 -10.53 7.19 -17.32
N LYS A 33 -9.67 8.20 -17.36
CA LYS A 33 -9.99 9.60 -17.69
C LYS A 33 -10.12 9.90 -19.17
N ARG A 34 -9.71 8.98 -20.05
CA ARG A 34 -9.75 9.21 -21.49
C ARG A 34 -11.11 8.77 -22.03
N PRO A 35 -11.88 9.64 -22.73
CA PRO A 35 -13.16 9.24 -23.33
C PRO A 35 -13.06 7.99 -24.20
N ASP A 36 -11.91 7.76 -24.84
CA ASP A 36 -11.67 6.60 -25.70
C ASP A 36 -11.46 5.30 -24.93
N ALA A 37 -11.06 5.34 -23.66
CA ALA A 37 -10.90 4.14 -22.84
C ALA A 37 -12.26 3.49 -22.49
N ARG A 38 -13.34 4.25 -22.45
CA ARG A 38 -14.71 3.72 -22.29
C ARG A 38 -15.12 2.82 -23.44
N LYS A 39 -14.65 3.07 -24.67
CA LYS A 39 -14.93 2.25 -25.84
C LYS A 39 -14.16 0.94 -25.84
N SER A 40 -12.91 0.93 -25.31
CA SER A 40 -12.10 -0.27 -25.26
C SER A 40 -12.56 -1.26 -24.19
N LEU A 41 -13.14 -0.80 -23.08
CA LEU A 41 -13.73 -1.67 -22.05
C LEU A 41 -15.07 -2.27 -22.47
N ALA A 42 -15.81 -1.62 -23.41
CA ALA A 42 -17.09 -2.11 -23.93
C ALA A 42 -16.94 -3.12 -25.08
N ILE A 43 -15.76 -3.32 -25.65
CA ILE A 43 -15.54 -4.14 -26.85
C ILE A 43 -15.07 -5.58 -26.52
N ASN A 44 -14.68 -5.88 -25.28
CA ASN A 44 -14.19 -7.21 -24.89
C ASN A 44 -15.28 -8.12 -24.25
N THR A 45 -16.55 -7.86 -24.51
CA THR A 45 -17.67 -8.70 -24.03
C THR A 45 -18.25 -9.62 -25.11
N ASP A 46 -17.43 -10.14 -26.02
CA ASP A 46 -17.79 -11.26 -26.85
C ASP A 46 -16.68 -12.31 -26.82
N GLU A 47 -16.78 -13.21 -25.87
CA GLU A 47 -16.54 -14.66 -26.02
C GLU A 47 -16.64 -15.35 -24.65
N SER A 48 -17.66 -16.19 -24.57
CA SER A 48 -17.99 -17.24 -23.62
C SER A 48 -16.87 -17.75 -22.68
N SER A 49 -16.94 -17.38 -21.40
CA SER A 49 -16.57 -18.24 -20.27
C SER A 49 -17.40 -17.82 -19.06
N GLU A 50 -17.99 -18.79 -18.37
CA GLU A 50 -18.72 -18.61 -17.12
C GLU A 50 -17.76 -18.17 -16.02
N GLU A 51 -17.36 -16.89 -16.02
CA GLU A 51 -16.71 -16.20 -14.92
C GLU A 51 -17.74 -15.25 -14.31
N GLU A 52 -17.82 -15.25 -12.99
CA GLU A 52 -18.72 -14.40 -12.21
C GLU A 52 -18.70 -12.97 -12.78
N ASP A 53 -19.88 -12.44 -13.12
CA ASP A 53 -20.10 -11.10 -13.64
C ASP A 53 -19.49 -10.01 -12.70
N VAL A 54 -18.21 -9.77 -12.82
CA VAL A 54 -17.60 -8.57 -12.27
C VAL A 54 -18.07 -7.40 -13.13
N LYS A 55 -19.15 -6.75 -12.70
CA LYS A 55 -19.65 -5.54 -13.36
C LYS A 55 -18.49 -4.55 -13.47
N PRO A 56 -18.23 -3.99 -14.65
CA PRO A 56 -17.20 -2.96 -14.81
C PRO A 56 -17.50 -1.81 -13.83
N ILE A 57 -16.55 -1.53 -12.95
CA ILE A 57 -16.67 -0.46 -11.96
C ILE A 57 -16.74 0.86 -12.73
N ASN A 58 -17.83 1.63 -12.55
CA ASN A 58 -17.91 2.97 -13.08
C ASN A 58 -16.83 3.84 -12.39
N PRO A 59 -15.92 4.49 -13.12
CA PRO A 59 -14.87 5.30 -12.54
C PRO A 59 -15.37 6.39 -11.60
N THR A 60 -16.53 6.97 -11.87
CA THR A 60 -17.15 7.99 -11.01
C THR A 60 -17.56 7.42 -9.66
N ASP A 61 -18.23 6.26 -9.66
CA ASP A 61 -18.67 5.61 -8.43
C ASP A 61 -17.45 5.18 -7.59
N TRP A 62 -16.39 4.74 -8.24
CA TRP A 62 -15.14 4.38 -7.57
C TRP A 62 -14.48 5.60 -6.92
N ILE A 63 -14.43 6.74 -7.61
CA ILE A 63 -13.87 7.98 -7.09
C ILE A 63 -14.67 8.47 -5.88
N GLU A 64 -16.01 8.49 -5.97
CA GLU A 64 -16.87 8.93 -4.88
C GLU A 64 -16.71 8.06 -3.63
N GLN A 65 -16.55 6.75 -3.80
CA GLN A 65 -16.30 5.83 -2.69
C GLN A 65 -14.94 6.03 -2.02
N HIS A 66 -13.94 6.55 -2.76
CA HIS A 66 -12.55 6.64 -2.32
C HIS A 66 -12.02 8.08 -2.17
N GLU A 67 -12.88 9.09 -2.32
CA GLU A 67 -12.48 10.51 -2.32
C GLU A 67 -11.72 10.93 -1.04
N ASN A 68 -12.08 10.35 0.10
CA ASN A 68 -11.45 10.64 1.39
C ASN A 68 -10.44 9.57 1.83
N MET A 69 -10.16 8.60 1.00
CA MET A 69 -9.24 7.51 1.32
C MET A 69 -7.79 7.97 1.17
N ILE A 70 -6.95 7.54 2.10
CA ILE A 70 -5.51 7.69 1.99
C ILE A 70 -4.96 6.43 1.34
N PHE A 71 -4.35 6.62 0.18
CA PHE A 71 -3.64 5.57 -0.53
C PHE A 71 -2.18 5.58 -0.10
N ARG A 72 -1.69 4.43 0.32
CA ARG A 72 -0.28 4.23 0.70
C ARG A 72 0.41 3.40 -0.36
N LEU A 73 1.34 4.03 -1.04
CA LEU A 73 2.13 3.45 -2.13
C LEU A 73 3.58 3.36 -1.67
N GLY A 74 4.14 2.16 -1.61
CA GLY A 74 5.53 1.92 -1.33
C GLY A 74 6.34 1.64 -2.60
N GLY A 75 7.63 1.97 -2.60
CA GLY A 75 8.50 1.65 -3.72
C GLY A 75 9.93 2.14 -3.56
N ILE A 76 10.79 1.70 -4.48
CA ILE A 76 12.13 2.26 -4.65
C ILE A 76 12.07 3.42 -5.64
N VAL A 77 12.73 4.51 -5.33
CA VAL A 77 12.90 5.62 -6.28
C VAL A 77 13.89 5.19 -7.36
N THR A 78 13.44 5.08 -8.60
CA THR A 78 14.28 4.70 -9.75
C THR A 78 14.74 5.90 -10.57
N ALA A 79 13.96 6.99 -10.58
CA ALA A 79 14.35 8.24 -11.23
C ALA A 79 13.94 9.46 -10.42
N ALA A 80 14.78 10.48 -10.45
CA ALA A 80 14.53 11.79 -9.84
C ALA A 80 15.13 12.87 -10.71
N GLU A 81 14.29 13.79 -11.17
CA GLU A 81 14.67 14.89 -12.05
C GLU A 81 14.27 16.23 -11.43
N ASP A 82 15.23 17.13 -11.26
CA ASP A 82 14.98 18.51 -10.85
C ASP A 82 14.80 19.39 -12.09
N LEU A 83 13.63 19.97 -12.23
CA LEU A 83 13.18 20.69 -13.43
C LEU A 83 12.77 22.12 -13.09
N LYS A 84 12.54 22.94 -14.12
CA LYS A 84 11.99 24.30 -13.97
C LYS A 84 10.79 24.50 -14.89
N THR A 85 9.76 25.13 -14.36
CA THR A 85 8.60 25.56 -15.15
C THR A 85 9.02 26.67 -16.15
N ALA A 86 8.15 27.01 -17.11
CA ALA A 86 8.34 28.14 -18.02
C ALA A 86 8.55 29.48 -17.29
N LYS A 87 8.07 29.60 -16.04
CA LYS A 87 8.28 30.78 -15.18
C LYS A 87 9.52 30.69 -14.31
N GLY A 88 10.39 29.68 -14.50
CA GLY A 88 11.63 29.47 -13.75
C GLY A 88 11.45 28.87 -12.36
N LEU A 89 10.23 28.50 -11.96
CA LEU A 89 9.97 27.89 -10.65
C LEU A 89 10.44 26.43 -10.64
N PRO A 90 11.14 25.98 -9.59
CA PRO A 90 11.62 24.61 -9.51
C PRO A 90 10.48 23.64 -9.21
N PHE A 91 10.60 22.43 -9.75
CA PHE A 91 9.73 21.28 -9.46
C PHE A 91 10.51 19.98 -9.69
N GLY A 92 10.01 18.87 -9.17
CA GLY A 92 10.63 17.56 -9.33
C GLY A 92 9.71 16.57 -10.00
N ARG A 93 10.27 15.72 -10.86
CA ARG A 93 9.62 14.55 -11.43
C ARG A 93 10.29 13.31 -10.89
N TYR A 94 9.50 12.38 -10.37
CA TYR A 94 9.99 11.19 -9.68
C TYR A 94 9.32 9.96 -10.23
N THR A 95 10.08 8.87 -10.30
CA THR A 95 9.54 7.54 -10.61
C THR A 95 9.84 6.63 -9.45
N ILE A 96 8.83 5.94 -8.97
CA ILE A 96 8.94 4.86 -7.99
C ILE A 96 8.54 3.56 -8.64
N GLU A 97 9.10 2.46 -8.16
CA GLU A 97 8.88 1.13 -8.69
C GLU A 97 8.66 0.14 -7.53
N ASP A 98 7.69 -0.74 -7.70
CA ASP A 98 7.42 -1.88 -6.82
C ASP A 98 7.45 -3.19 -7.61
N TYR A 99 6.93 -4.29 -7.03
CA TYR A 99 6.86 -5.59 -7.71
C TYR A 99 5.92 -5.62 -8.93
N THR A 100 5.00 -4.68 -9.04
CA THR A 100 3.93 -4.67 -10.06
C THR A 100 4.24 -3.76 -11.24
N GLY A 101 5.08 -2.76 -11.03
CA GLY A 101 5.40 -1.79 -12.06
C GLY A 101 5.98 -0.49 -11.52
N SER A 102 5.82 0.58 -12.30
CA SER A 102 6.34 1.90 -11.95
C SER A 102 5.25 2.97 -12.00
N TYR A 103 5.34 3.94 -11.12
CA TYR A 103 4.50 5.12 -11.11
C TYR A 103 5.34 6.39 -11.13
N GLN A 104 4.99 7.31 -12.05
CA GLN A 104 5.64 8.61 -12.18
C GLN A 104 4.71 9.71 -11.65
N PHE A 105 5.25 10.58 -10.80
CA PHE A 105 4.53 11.71 -10.25
C PHE A 105 5.41 12.96 -10.23
N THR A 106 4.78 14.12 -10.01
CA THR A 106 5.45 15.41 -10.03
C THR A 106 5.10 16.21 -8.79
N LEU A 107 6.11 16.78 -8.13
CA LEU A 107 5.94 17.66 -6.98
C LEU A 107 6.28 19.10 -7.32
N PHE A 108 5.43 20.03 -6.87
CA PHE A 108 5.59 21.47 -7.09
C PHE A 108 5.66 22.24 -5.76
N GLY A 109 6.20 23.44 -5.78
CA GLY A 109 6.11 24.39 -4.68
C GLY A 109 6.65 23.85 -3.35
N GLU A 110 5.84 23.89 -2.31
CA GLU A 110 6.22 23.47 -0.96
C GLU A 110 6.42 21.95 -0.87
N GLU A 111 5.60 21.15 -1.53
CA GLU A 111 5.75 19.69 -1.57
C GLU A 111 7.11 19.29 -2.17
N TYR A 112 7.51 19.95 -3.27
CA TYR A 112 8.83 19.74 -3.85
C TYR A 112 9.96 20.07 -2.86
N LYS A 113 9.89 21.24 -2.19
CA LYS A 113 10.92 21.65 -1.24
C LYS A 113 11.04 20.67 -0.06
N GLN A 114 9.90 20.21 0.42
CA GLN A 114 9.83 19.33 1.59
C GLN A 114 10.32 17.92 1.28
N TYR A 115 9.91 17.35 0.13
CA TYR A 115 10.09 15.92 -0.13
C TYR A 115 11.23 15.59 -1.10
N SER A 116 11.71 16.54 -1.92
CA SER A 116 12.82 16.28 -2.84
C SER A 116 14.09 15.72 -2.17
N PRO A 117 14.43 16.06 -0.91
CA PRO A 117 15.58 15.45 -0.24
C PRO A 117 15.43 13.94 0.00
N LEU A 118 14.19 13.45 0.18
CA LEU A 118 13.89 12.03 0.44
C LEU A 118 13.77 11.22 -0.87
N LEU A 119 13.45 11.89 -1.98
CA LEU A 119 13.18 11.26 -3.27
C LEU A 119 14.46 11.21 -4.12
N LYS A 120 15.42 10.40 -3.70
CA LYS A 120 16.68 10.17 -4.42
C LYS A 120 16.72 8.75 -4.97
N PRO A 121 17.36 8.52 -6.13
CA PRO A 121 17.50 7.16 -6.67
C PRO A 121 18.06 6.17 -5.65
N ASN A 122 17.53 4.96 -5.66
CA ASN A 122 17.82 3.86 -4.73
C ASN A 122 17.38 4.08 -3.27
N ILE A 123 16.54 5.07 -3.00
CA ILE A 123 15.91 5.24 -1.68
C ILE A 123 14.53 4.57 -1.70
N TYR A 124 14.21 3.84 -0.64
CA TYR A 124 12.91 3.22 -0.43
C TYR A 124 11.98 4.17 0.32
N VAL A 125 10.83 4.43 -0.24
CA VAL A 125 9.86 5.39 0.30
C VAL A 125 8.46 4.79 0.39
N MET A 126 7.68 5.33 1.31
CA MET A 126 6.24 5.21 1.35
C MET A 126 5.63 6.58 1.09
N ILE A 127 4.66 6.63 0.18
CA ILE A 127 3.98 7.85 -0.24
C ILE A 127 2.50 7.73 0.11
N ASN A 128 2.01 8.66 0.92
CA ASN A 128 0.59 8.81 1.16
C ASN A 128 0.01 9.76 0.12
N CYS A 129 -1.00 9.28 -0.58
CA CYS A 129 -1.69 10.01 -1.64
C CYS A 129 -3.19 10.10 -1.34
N SER A 130 -3.85 11.09 -1.90
CA SER A 130 -5.31 11.15 -2.02
C SER A 130 -5.69 11.45 -3.45
N ILE A 131 -6.89 11.03 -3.84
CA ILE A 131 -7.43 11.38 -5.16
C ILE A 131 -7.90 12.82 -5.11
N LYS A 132 -7.46 13.62 -6.07
CA LYS A 132 -7.91 15.02 -6.23
C LYS A 132 -8.19 15.32 -7.69
N GLN A 133 -9.20 16.12 -7.93
CA GLN A 133 -9.44 16.69 -9.24
C GLN A 133 -8.29 17.61 -9.64
N LYS A 134 -7.77 17.49 -10.87
CA LYS A 134 -6.70 18.37 -11.35
C LYS A 134 -7.17 19.83 -11.32
N GLY A 135 -6.37 20.70 -10.71
CA GLY A 135 -6.70 22.12 -10.50
C GLY A 135 -6.98 22.90 -11.80
N TYR A 136 -6.49 22.43 -12.92
CA TYR A 136 -6.82 22.93 -14.25
C TYR A 136 -8.33 22.83 -14.52
N TYR A 137 -8.96 21.68 -14.23
CA TYR A 137 -10.40 21.48 -14.42
C TYR A 137 -11.23 22.33 -13.47
N LEU A 138 -10.82 22.45 -12.21
CA LEU A 138 -11.50 23.33 -11.24
C LEU A 138 -11.55 24.79 -11.71
N LYS A 139 -10.53 25.26 -12.41
CA LYS A 139 -10.43 26.64 -12.86
C LYS A 139 -11.24 26.93 -14.14
N TYR A 140 -11.21 26.01 -15.10
CA TYR A 140 -11.75 26.24 -16.44
C TYR A 140 -13.07 25.50 -16.70
N PHE A 141 -13.38 24.44 -15.96
CA PHE A 141 -14.52 23.55 -16.21
C PHE A 141 -15.34 23.27 -14.95
N LYS A 142 -15.67 24.36 -14.20
CA LYS A 142 -16.41 24.26 -12.93
C LYS A 142 -17.76 23.55 -13.00
N HIS A 143 -18.33 23.39 -14.16
CA HIS A 143 -19.64 22.79 -14.39
C HIS A 143 -19.59 21.50 -15.22
N GLN A 144 -18.39 20.97 -15.46
CA GLN A 144 -18.22 19.73 -16.19
C GLN A 144 -18.67 18.54 -15.33
N ALA A 145 -19.30 17.56 -15.95
CA ALA A 145 -19.69 16.35 -15.25
C ALA A 145 -18.47 15.65 -14.65
N LEU A 146 -18.61 15.03 -13.47
CA LEU A 146 -17.51 14.35 -12.76
C LEU A 146 -16.81 13.31 -13.63
N ASP A 147 -17.54 12.67 -14.53
CA ASP A 147 -17.05 11.68 -15.46
C ASP A 147 -16.15 12.23 -16.58
N GLU A 148 -16.17 13.56 -16.81
CA GLU A 148 -15.28 14.27 -17.74
C GLU A 148 -14.08 14.92 -17.06
N ALA A 149 -14.10 15.00 -15.72
CA ALA A 149 -13.03 15.61 -14.95
C ALA A 149 -11.76 14.75 -14.95
N GLU A 150 -10.61 15.36 -14.96
CA GLU A 150 -9.35 14.67 -14.73
C GLU A 150 -9.03 14.64 -13.24
N TYR A 151 -8.61 13.48 -12.77
CA TYR A 151 -8.17 13.25 -11.41
C TYR A 151 -6.68 12.89 -11.38
N THR A 152 -6.08 13.01 -10.24
CA THR A 152 -4.69 12.62 -10.01
C THR A 152 -4.51 12.18 -8.58
N PHE A 153 -3.53 11.31 -8.35
CA PHE A 153 -3.06 11.03 -7.00
C PHE A 153 -2.19 12.20 -6.54
N ALA A 154 -2.72 12.98 -5.60
CA ALA A 154 -1.99 14.07 -4.98
C ALA A 154 -1.18 13.54 -3.80
N VAL A 155 0.12 13.71 -3.84
CA VAL A 155 1.02 13.34 -2.74
C VAL A 155 0.72 14.23 -1.54
N GLN A 156 0.48 13.62 -0.39
CA GLN A 156 0.26 14.31 0.87
C GLN A 156 1.48 14.23 1.79
N GLN A 157 2.14 13.08 1.77
CA GLN A 157 3.31 12.82 2.59
C GLN A 157 4.24 11.84 1.90
N VAL A 158 5.54 12.05 2.08
CA VAL A 158 6.59 11.09 1.73
C VAL A 158 7.38 10.79 2.98
N SER A 159 7.62 9.52 3.25
CA SER A 159 8.46 9.04 4.35
C SER A 159 9.44 7.98 3.85
N LEU A 160 10.56 7.83 4.54
CA LEU A 160 11.46 6.70 4.29
C LEU A 160 10.76 5.42 4.76
N ILE A 161 10.90 4.33 4.01
CA ILE A 161 10.24 3.07 4.35
C ILE A 161 10.66 2.55 5.74
N GLN A 162 11.91 2.73 6.10
CA GLN A 162 12.45 2.36 7.41
C GLN A 162 11.80 3.10 8.59
N ASP A 163 11.17 4.25 8.33
CA ASP A 163 10.51 5.05 9.36
C ASP A 163 9.03 4.66 9.54
N THR A 164 8.47 3.87 8.63
CA THR A 164 7.04 3.49 8.66
C THR A 164 6.69 2.61 9.85
N GLN A 165 7.63 1.80 10.34
CA GLN A 165 7.40 1.01 11.55
C GLN A 165 7.12 1.87 12.80
N LYS A 166 7.48 3.15 12.79
CA LYS A 166 7.18 4.08 13.90
C LYS A 166 5.69 4.42 14.01
N ILE A 167 4.94 4.24 12.93
CA ILE A 167 3.48 4.46 12.91
C ILE A 167 2.68 3.19 13.18
N LEU A 168 3.34 2.04 13.30
CA LEU A 168 2.70 0.77 13.62
C LEU A 168 2.22 0.80 15.08
N GLN A 169 0.89 0.79 15.27
CA GLN A 169 0.26 0.93 16.57
C GLN A 169 0.19 -0.40 17.33
N SER A 170 -0.15 -1.48 16.64
CA SER A 170 -0.21 -2.80 17.22
C SER A 170 -0.18 -3.91 16.17
N ILE A 171 0.19 -5.10 16.62
CA ILE A 171 0.07 -6.36 15.89
C ILE A 171 -0.85 -7.26 16.69
N THR A 172 -1.81 -7.88 16.03
CA THR A 172 -2.72 -8.84 16.66
C THR A 172 -2.59 -10.17 15.97
N LEU A 173 -2.19 -11.19 16.71
CA LEU A 173 -2.16 -12.59 16.28
C LEU A 173 -3.50 -13.24 16.63
N GLN A 174 -4.08 -13.97 15.69
CA GLN A 174 -5.36 -14.66 15.84
C GLN A 174 -5.12 -16.16 15.71
N VAL A 175 -5.36 -16.91 16.79
CA VAL A 175 -5.07 -18.34 16.87
C VAL A 175 -6.37 -19.11 17.13
N PRO A 176 -6.76 -20.04 16.24
CA PRO A 176 -7.84 -20.96 16.54
C PRO A 176 -7.49 -21.84 17.75
N ILE A 177 -8.44 -22.04 18.67
CA ILE A 177 -8.19 -22.79 19.91
C ILE A 177 -7.71 -24.22 19.65
N GLU A 178 -8.19 -24.83 18.58
CA GLU A 178 -7.82 -26.19 18.18
C GLU A 178 -6.39 -26.31 17.64
N LYS A 179 -5.77 -25.16 17.30
CA LYS A 179 -4.38 -25.11 16.84
C LYS A 179 -3.38 -24.88 17.96
N ILE A 180 -3.85 -24.57 19.17
CA ILE A 180 -2.99 -24.32 20.31
C ILE A 180 -2.36 -25.63 20.76
N GLN A 181 -1.07 -25.75 20.53
CA GLN A 181 -0.23 -26.85 20.99
C GLN A 181 0.99 -26.29 21.74
N PRO A 182 1.58 -27.06 22.66
CA PRO A 182 2.79 -26.62 23.37
C PRO A 182 3.90 -26.15 22.42
N SER A 183 4.11 -26.85 21.30
CA SER A 183 5.10 -26.48 20.29
C SER A 183 4.87 -25.10 19.70
N LEU A 184 3.63 -24.75 19.36
CA LEU A 184 3.31 -23.42 18.82
C LEU A 184 3.56 -22.32 19.86
N ILE A 185 3.25 -22.60 21.14
CA ILE A 185 3.51 -21.64 22.22
C ILE A 185 5.00 -21.41 22.41
N ASP A 186 5.79 -22.48 22.38
CA ASP A 186 7.25 -22.39 22.52
C ASP A 186 7.87 -21.65 21.32
N GLU A 187 7.45 -21.97 20.10
CA GLU A 187 7.89 -21.30 18.87
C GLU A 187 7.53 -19.79 18.87
N LEU A 188 6.30 -19.47 19.28
CA LEU A 188 5.85 -18.07 19.42
C LEU A 188 6.68 -17.33 20.48
N ALA A 189 6.90 -17.94 21.63
CA ALA A 189 7.69 -17.35 22.70
C ALA A 189 9.14 -17.09 22.24
N GLU A 190 9.73 -18.04 21.51
CA GLU A 190 11.05 -17.89 20.93
C GLU A 190 11.08 -16.76 19.88
N ALA A 191 10.15 -16.75 18.93
CA ALA A 191 10.04 -15.73 17.90
C ALA A 191 9.89 -14.32 18.51
N VAL A 192 9.06 -14.16 19.53
CA VAL A 192 8.89 -12.90 20.27
C VAL A 192 10.18 -12.50 20.99
N SER A 193 10.86 -13.44 21.64
CA SER A 193 12.09 -13.18 22.40
C SER A 193 13.27 -12.76 21.50
N GLN A 194 13.30 -13.26 20.28
CA GLN A 194 14.33 -12.94 19.29
C GLN A 194 14.09 -11.58 18.59
N ASN A 195 12.89 -11.03 18.70
CA ASN A 195 12.51 -9.79 18.05
C ASN A 195 12.00 -8.71 19.05
N PRO A 196 12.80 -8.31 20.05
CA PRO A 196 12.39 -7.32 21.03
C PRO A 196 12.20 -5.96 20.37
N GLY A 197 11.13 -5.24 20.75
CA GLY A 197 10.80 -3.94 20.18
C GLY A 197 9.79 -3.16 21.00
N ASN A 198 9.13 -2.20 20.36
CA ASN A 198 8.19 -1.29 21.02
C ASN A 198 6.74 -1.45 20.52
N THR A 199 6.50 -2.26 19.49
CA THR A 199 5.16 -2.44 18.94
C THR A 199 4.38 -3.41 19.83
N PRO A 200 3.23 -3.01 20.38
CA PRO A 200 2.36 -3.89 21.16
C PRO A 200 1.96 -5.12 20.36
N LEU A 201 2.06 -6.29 21.00
CA LEU A 201 1.66 -7.56 20.43
C LEU A 201 0.49 -8.13 21.24
N ASN A 202 -0.64 -8.32 20.58
CA ASN A 202 -1.84 -8.91 21.14
C ASN A 202 -2.01 -10.32 20.59
N LEU A 203 -2.44 -11.24 21.42
CA LEU A 203 -2.82 -12.61 21.06
C LEU A 203 -4.31 -12.79 21.30
N VAL A 204 -5.05 -13.15 20.28
CA VAL A 204 -6.48 -13.45 20.34
C VAL A 204 -6.69 -14.92 20.02
N ILE A 205 -7.19 -15.65 21.00
CA ILE A 205 -7.60 -17.06 20.84
C ILE A 205 -9.09 -17.09 20.61
N TYR A 206 -9.53 -17.81 19.59
CA TYR A 206 -10.94 -17.91 19.23
C TYR A 206 -11.39 -19.34 18.98
N ASP A 207 -12.69 -19.61 19.22
CA ASP A 207 -13.33 -20.87 18.87
C ASP A 207 -13.88 -20.86 17.42
N ASP A 208 -14.33 -22.01 16.92
CA ASP A 208 -14.88 -22.18 15.56
C ASP A 208 -16.02 -21.21 15.26
N THR A 209 -16.77 -20.79 16.27
CA THR A 209 -17.91 -19.88 16.12
C THR A 209 -17.48 -18.41 16.12
N ARG A 210 -16.24 -18.12 16.53
CA ARG A 210 -15.71 -16.76 16.79
C ARG A 210 -16.53 -15.96 17.81
N GLN A 211 -17.35 -16.64 18.62
CA GLN A 211 -18.16 -16.00 19.69
C GLN A 211 -17.40 -15.89 21.00
N ASN A 212 -16.46 -16.81 21.25
CA ASN A 212 -15.62 -16.79 22.43
C ASN A 212 -14.21 -16.36 22.06
N LEU A 213 -13.81 -15.21 22.58
CA LEU A 213 -12.49 -14.61 22.35
C LEU A 213 -11.77 -14.44 23.68
N ILE A 214 -10.51 -14.87 23.74
CA ILE A 214 -9.63 -14.61 24.87
C ILE A 214 -8.46 -13.79 24.35
N THR A 215 -8.25 -12.60 24.90
CA THR A 215 -7.18 -11.70 24.48
C THR A 215 -6.09 -11.63 25.55
N PHE A 216 -4.85 -11.76 25.11
CA PHE A 216 -3.65 -11.60 25.92
C PHE A 216 -2.74 -10.53 25.31
N ASN A 217 -2.00 -9.83 26.16
CA ASN A 217 -0.91 -8.96 25.73
C ASN A 217 0.40 -9.73 25.87
N ALA A 218 1.13 -9.85 24.79
CA ALA A 218 2.48 -10.41 24.79
C ALA A 218 3.54 -9.30 24.98
N SER A 219 4.79 -9.67 25.07
CA SER A 219 5.89 -8.70 25.07
C SER A 219 5.91 -7.93 23.74
N PRO A 220 6.16 -6.60 23.76
CA PRO A 220 6.25 -5.81 22.55
C PRO A 220 7.37 -6.31 21.62
N VAL A 221 7.14 -6.23 20.32
CA VAL A 221 8.06 -6.74 19.29
C VAL A 221 8.49 -5.65 18.31
N LYS A 222 9.56 -5.93 17.61
CA LYS A 222 9.92 -5.27 16.36
C LYS A 222 9.52 -6.18 15.20
N MET A 223 8.84 -5.64 14.20
CA MET A 223 8.57 -6.36 12.96
C MET A 223 9.86 -6.44 12.13
N SER A 224 10.67 -7.47 12.40
CA SER A 224 11.85 -7.80 11.59
C SER A 224 11.42 -8.62 10.38
N HIS A 225 12.30 -8.73 9.38
CA HIS A 225 12.08 -9.60 8.23
C HIS A 225 11.88 -11.05 8.65
N GLU A 226 12.66 -11.55 9.60
CA GLU A 226 12.60 -12.92 10.11
C GLU A 226 11.28 -13.18 10.84
N PHE A 227 10.84 -12.23 11.68
CA PHE A 227 9.57 -12.36 12.39
C PHE A 227 8.38 -12.32 11.44
N TYR A 228 8.41 -11.43 10.45
CA TYR A 228 7.37 -11.38 9.42
C TYR A 228 7.33 -12.65 8.58
N HIS A 229 8.49 -13.18 8.18
CA HIS A 229 8.56 -14.44 7.44
C HIS A 229 7.98 -15.60 8.25
N TRP A 230 8.31 -15.70 9.54
CA TRP A 230 7.72 -16.70 10.44
C TRP A 230 6.20 -16.56 10.50
N LEU A 231 5.66 -15.33 10.65
CA LEU A 231 4.21 -15.08 10.63
C LEU A 231 3.56 -15.52 9.32
N GLN A 232 4.20 -15.26 8.19
CA GLN A 232 3.71 -15.69 6.88
C GLN A 232 3.65 -17.21 6.76
N MET A 233 4.64 -17.93 7.27
CA MET A 233 4.63 -19.40 7.30
C MET A 233 3.47 -19.92 8.13
N GLN A 234 3.23 -19.35 9.32
CA GLN A 234 2.10 -19.72 10.16
C GLN A 234 0.75 -19.45 9.48
N ARG A 235 0.61 -18.35 8.76
CA ARG A 235 -0.58 -18.01 7.98
C ARG A 235 -0.80 -19.03 6.85
N MET A 236 0.23 -19.42 6.13
CA MET A 236 0.14 -20.43 5.05
C MET A 236 -0.27 -21.81 5.60
N ASP A 237 0.24 -22.19 6.75
CA ASP A 237 -0.09 -23.47 7.43
C ASP A 237 -1.44 -23.41 8.17
N ALA A 238 -2.17 -22.28 8.08
CA ALA A 238 -3.42 -22.01 8.77
C ALA A 238 -3.35 -22.26 10.28
N THR A 239 -2.17 -22.06 10.88
CA THR A 239 -1.93 -22.26 12.31
C THR A 239 -2.33 -21.01 13.09
N LEU A 240 -2.01 -19.84 12.57
CA LEU A 240 -2.45 -18.55 13.07
C LEU A 240 -2.57 -17.54 11.93
N ASP A 241 -3.35 -16.50 12.12
CA ASP A 241 -3.40 -15.33 11.27
C ASP A 241 -2.92 -14.10 12.05
N PHE A 242 -2.66 -12.98 11.36
CA PHE A 242 -2.29 -11.74 12.02
C PHE A 242 -2.87 -10.52 11.29
N THR A 243 -3.10 -9.47 12.05
CA THR A 243 -3.52 -8.16 11.54
C THR A 243 -2.63 -7.08 12.12
N VAL A 244 -2.41 -6.03 11.35
CA VAL A 244 -1.64 -4.85 11.78
C VAL A 244 -2.55 -3.64 11.87
N GLN A 245 -2.31 -2.79 12.87
CA GLN A 245 -2.97 -1.51 13.03
C GLN A 245 -1.94 -0.39 12.87
N ILE A 246 -2.25 0.55 12.00
CA ILE A 246 -1.39 1.67 11.59
C ILE A 246 -2.06 2.99 12.00
#